data_8eefc3b42560a101bf3f8c3b7b69e690
#
_entry.id   8eefc3b42560a101bf3f8c3b7b69e690
#
_cell.length_a   1.000
_cell.length_b   1.000
_cell.length_c   1.000
_cell.angle_alpha   90.00
_cell.angle_beta   90.00
_cell.angle_gamma   90.00
#
_symmetry.space_group_name_H-M   'P 1'
#
loop_
_entity.id
_entity.type
_entity.pdbx_description
1 polymer ?
#
loop_
_entity_poly.entity_id
_entity_poly.type
_entity_poly.pdbx_seq_one_letter_code
_entity_poly.pdbx_strand_id
1 'polypeptide(L)'
;MATTTFLEGSATRTWGGHPAVRCCDELVARYRQILDQQRLSWTEHHQLLRVLGSGGQGVVYLSERRGTDSFTLPVAVKVFSPERYEDERSYDEAMGRMAQVAAHVAQIQQDNLLDVHNWIDRDRIRLMEMEWVDGFDLKQLLTTKMLE
;
A
#
# COMPACT_ATOMS: atom_id res chain seq x y z
N MET A 1 -35.25 -31.52 -34.49
CA MET A 1 -34.01 -32.01 -33.85
C MET A 1 -32.84 -31.17 -34.38
N ALA A 2 -32.36 -30.24 -33.64
CA ALA A 2 -31.23 -29.38 -34.01
C ALA A 2 -30.07 -29.72 -33.11
N THR A 3 -28.99 -30.22 -33.68
CA THR A 3 -27.77 -30.59 -32.98
C THR A 3 -26.86 -29.38 -32.95
N THR A 4 -26.61 -28.86 -31.75
CA THR A 4 -25.67 -27.77 -31.52
C THR A 4 -24.28 -28.34 -31.35
N THR A 5 -23.40 -28.06 -32.28
CA THR A 5 -21.99 -28.41 -32.25
C THR A 5 -21.21 -27.29 -31.54
N PHE A 6 -20.65 -27.55 -30.40
CA PHE A 6 -19.69 -26.68 -29.78
C PHE A 6 -18.33 -26.84 -30.46
N LEU A 7 -17.80 -25.77 -31.03
CA LEU A 7 -16.44 -25.67 -31.51
C LEU A 7 -15.57 -25.15 -30.37
N GLU A 8 -14.78 -26.05 -29.78
CA GLU A 8 -13.67 -25.68 -28.89
C GLU A 8 -12.54 -25.10 -29.74
N GLY A 9 -12.36 -23.79 -29.64
CA GLY A 9 -11.20 -23.10 -30.18
C GLY A 9 -9.98 -23.30 -29.28
N SER A 10 -9.16 -24.29 -29.59
CA SER A 10 -7.83 -24.45 -28.99
C SER A 10 -6.92 -23.32 -29.44
N ALA A 11 -6.72 -22.31 -28.60
CA ALA A 11 -5.73 -21.27 -28.83
C ALA A 11 -4.34 -21.79 -28.42
N THR A 12 -3.58 -22.27 -29.40
CA THR A 12 -2.16 -22.60 -29.22
C THR A 12 -1.38 -21.30 -29.00
N ARG A 13 -0.98 -21.02 -27.75
CA ARG A 13 -0.06 -19.93 -27.44
C ARG A 13 1.36 -20.33 -27.86
N THR A 14 1.86 -19.70 -28.91
CA THR A 14 3.26 -19.77 -29.30
C THR A 14 4.10 -19.05 -28.25
N TRP A 15 4.99 -19.75 -27.57
CA TRP A 15 5.96 -19.18 -26.65
C TRP A 15 7.05 -18.47 -27.46
N GLY A 16 6.85 -17.19 -27.77
CA GLY A 16 7.94 -16.29 -28.15
C GLY A 16 8.68 -15.92 -26.86
N GLY A 17 9.97 -16.32 -26.77
CA GLY A 17 10.79 -16.08 -25.59
C GLY A 17 11.05 -14.62 -25.31
N HIS A 18 10.18 -13.99 -24.54
CA HIS A 18 10.54 -12.84 -23.74
C HIS A 18 11.11 -13.38 -22.42
N PRO A 19 12.20 -12.77 -21.87
CA PRO A 19 12.65 -13.13 -20.54
C PRO A 19 11.43 -12.99 -19.62
N ALA A 20 11.10 -14.05 -18.90
CA ALA A 20 10.00 -14.05 -17.96
C ALA A 20 10.29 -12.98 -16.91
N VAL A 21 9.67 -11.81 -17.09
CA VAL A 21 9.59 -10.80 -16.03
C VAL A 21 8.94 -11.53 -14.87
N ARG A 22 9.67 -11.71 -13.80
CA ARG A 22 9.12 -12.34 -12.59
C ARG A 22 7.90 -11.55 -12.20
N CYS A 23 6.82 -12.23 -11.86
CA CYS A 23 5.56 -11.59 -11.44
C CYS A 23 5.81 -10.51 -10.36
N CYS A 24 6.81 -10.74 -9.51
CA CYS A 24 7.30 -9.80 -8.52
C CYS A 24 7.89 -8.51 -9.13
N ASP A 25 8.54 -8.59 -10.30
CA ASP A 25 9.16 -7.42 -10.93
C ASP A 25 8.10 -6.41 -11.41
N GLU A 26 6.95 -6.88 -11.90
CA GLU A 26 5.82 -6.00 -12.25
C GLU A 26 5.22 -5.34 -11.02
N LEU A 27 5.08 -6.07 -9.93
CA LEU A 27 4.56 -5.53 -8.68
C LEU A 27 5.51 -4.49 -8.07
N VAL A 28 6.81 -4.76 -8.12
CA VAL A 28 7.85 -3.81 -7.71
C VAL A 28 7.84 -2.56 -8.59
N ALA A 29 7.66 -2.71 -9.91
CA ALA A 29 7.54 -1.57 -10.81
C ALA A 29 6.32 -0.68 -10.48
N ARG A 30 5.16 -1.26 -10.19
CA ARG A 30 3.95 -0.52 -9.77
C ARG A 30 4.16 0.21 -8.44
N TYR A 31 4.78 -0.46 -7.48
CA TYR A 31 5.15 0.17 -6.21
C TYR A 31 6.02 1.40 -6.42
N ARG A 32 7.09 1.30 -7.20
CA ARG A 32 7.98 2.43 -7.52
C ARG A 32 7.22 3.54 -8.26
N GLN A 33 6.34 3.20 -9.20
CA GLN A 33 5.51 4.17 -9.90
C GLN A 33 4.61 4.96 -8.95
N ILE A 34 4.00 4.31 -7.96
CA ILE A 34 3.19 5.00 -6.94
C ILE A 34 4.05 5.99 -6.16
N LEU A 35 5.26 5.59 -5.76
CA LEU A 35 6.16 6.48 -5.02
C LEU A 35 6.61 7.68 -5.86
N ASP A 36 6.90 7.48 -7.14
CA ASP A 36 7.36 8.52 -8.06
C ASP A 36 6.24 9.52 -8.41
N GLN A 37 5.02 9.02 -8.63
CA GLN A 37 3.88 9.87 -8.98
C GLN A 37 3.34 10.67 -7.81
N GLN A 38 3.56 10.24 -6.58
CA GLN A 38 3.03 10.84 -5.35
C GLN A 38 1.51 11.07 -5.36
N ARG A 39 0.80 10.34 -6.22
CA ARG A 39 -0.66 10.40 -6.39
C ARG A 39 -1.24 9.01 -6.37
N LEU A 40 -2.23 8.78 -5.52
CA LEU A 40 -2.82 7.46 -5.32
C LEU A 40 -4.05 7.19 -6.16
N SER A 41 -4.84 8.19 -6.54
CA SER A 41 -6.05 7.97 -7.38
C SER A 41 -6.78 9.24 -7.75
N TRP A 42 -7.64 9.12 -8.78
CA TRP A 42 -8.62 10.13 -9.17
C TRP A 42 -9.86 10.16 -8.26
N THR A 43 -10.19 9.03 -7.64
CA THR A 43 -11.38 8.87 -6.79
C THR A 43 -11.08 9.03 -5.30
N GLU A 44 -9.87 8.71 -4.87
CA GLU A 44 -9.42 8.96 -3.52
C GLU A 44 -8.38 10.08 -3.57
N HIS A 45 -8.76 11.24 -3.10
CA HIS A 45 -7.96 12.46 -3.18
C HIS A 45 -6.80 12.46 -2.17
N HIS A 46 -5.94 11.44 -2.25
CA HIS A 46 -4.71 11.39 -1.46
C HIS A 46 -3.54 11.91 -2.28
N GLN A 47 -2.86 12.88 -1.75
CA GLN A 47 -1.60 13.36 -2.28
C GLN A 47 -0.48 13.04 -1.29
N LEU A 48 0.54 12.31 -1.72
CA LEU A 48 1.72 12.06 -0.91
C LEU A 48 2.58 13.34 -0.87
N LEU A 49 2.72 13.92 0.31
CA LEU A 49 3.38 15.23 0.46
C LEU A 49 4.84 15.09 0.86
N ARG A 50 5.11 14.34 1.92
CA ARG A 50 6.42 14.25 2.53
C ARG A 50 6.64 12.89 3.15
N VAL A 51 7.84 12.33 3.05
CA VAL A 51 8.23 11.11 3.73
C VAL A 51 8.32 11.36 5.23
N LEU A 52 7.62 10.55 6.03
CA LEU A 52 7.69 10.52 7.49
C LEU A 52 8.67 9.47 7.98
N GLY A 53 8.80 8.37 7.25
CA GLY A 53 9.71 7.29 7.59
C GLY A 53 9.80 6.25 6.47
N SER A 54 10.93 5.54 6.42
CA SER A 54 11.15 4.46 5.46
C SER A 54 11.89 3.30 6.11
N GLY A 55 11.65 2.10 5.63
CA GLY A 55 12.29 0.88 6.12
C GLY A 55 12.00 -0.32 5.22
N GLY A 56 12.44 -1.51 5.64
CA GLY A 56 12.28 -2.74 4.86
C GLY A 56 10.82 -3.19 4.61
N GLN A 57 9.86 -2.59 5.31
CA GLN A 57 8.44 -2.88 5.10
C GLN A 57 7.75 -1.92 4.13
N GLY A 58 8.40 -0.82 3.76
CA GLY A 58 7.84 0.21 2.90
C GLY A 58 8.10 1.62 3.40
N VAL A 59 7.32 2.56 2.90
CA VAL A 59 7.48 3.99 3.17
C VAL A 59 6.21 4.56 3.75
N VAL A 60 6.35 5.42 4.77
CA VAL A 60 5.25 6.17 5.37
C VAL A 60 5.33 7.61 4.90
N TYR A 61 4.24 8.12 4.37
CA TYR A 61 4.10 9.48 3.89
C TYR A 61 3.12 10.27 4.75
N LEU A 62 3.40 11.55 4.96
CA LEU A 62 2.36 12.52 5.22
C LEU A 62 1.55 12.69 3.95
N SER A 63 0.25 12.57 4.06
CA SER A 63 -0.70 12.72 2.98
C SER A 63 -1.81 13.67 3.39
N GLU A 64 -2.48 14.23 2.41
CA GLU A 64 -3.66 15.05 2.61
C GLU A 64 -4.86 14.34 1.97
N ARG A 65 -5.84 13.98 2.78
CA ARG A 65 -7.13 13.47 2.31
C ARG A 65 -8.03 14.66 2.03
N ARG A 66 -8.50 14.77 0.79
CA ARG A 66 -9.33 15.87 0.34
C ARG A 66 -10.77 15.42 0.15
N GLY A 67 -11.69 16.16 0.73
CA GLY A 67 -13.13 16.05 0.49
C GLY A 67 -13.64 17.17 -0.41
N THR A 68 -14.96 17.29 -0.47
CA THR A 68 -15.64 18.42 -1.13
C THR A 68 -15.47 19.71 -0.33
N ASP A 69 -15.74 20.85 -0.97
CA ASP A 69 -15.77 22.17 -0.33
C ASP A 69 -14.48 22.54 0.40
N SER A 70 -13.32 22.15 -0.18
CA SER A 70 -11.99 22.40 0.39
C SER A 70 -11.72 21.72 1.72
N PHE A 71 -12.53 20.72 2.09
CA PHE A 71 -12.21 19.89 3.26
C PHE A 71 -10.92 19.14 3.05
N THR A 72 -9.97 19.34 3.96
CA THR A 72 -8.69 18.60 3.95
C THR A 72 -8.38 18.04 5.33
N LEU A 73 -7.89 16.83 5.37
CA LEU A 73 -7.47 16.16 6.60
C LEU A 73 -6.05 15.61 6.40
N PRO A 74 -5.06 16.03 7.22
CA PRO A 74 -3.76 15.41 7.21
C PRO A 74 -3.84 13.99 7.77
N VAL A 75 -3.27 13.02 7.05
CA VAL A 75 -3.23 11.61 7.41
C VAL A 75 -1.84 11.04 7.13
N ALA A 76 -1.49 9.97 7.79
CA ALA A 76 -0.30 9.19 7.44
C ALA A 76 -0.70 8.02 6.56
N VAL A 77 0.04 7.79 5.47
CA VAL A 77 -0.19 6.68 4.55
C VAL A 77 1.07 5.82 4.48
N LYS A 78 0.96 4.57 4.90
CA LYS A 78 2.03 3.58 4.74
C LYS A 78 1.81 2.80 3.44
N VAL A 79 2.79 2.86 2.55
CA VAL A 79 2.85 2.10 1.30
C VAL A 79 3.73 0.87 1.56
N PHE A 80 3.14 -0.33 1.49
CA PHE A 80 3.86 -1.56 1.77
C PHE A 80 4.68 -2.02 0.57
N SER A 81 5.98 -2.22 0.79
CA SER A 81 6.90 -2.68 -0.24
C SER A 81 6.76 -4.18 -0.49
N PRO A 82 6.64 -4.62 -1.75
CA PRO A 82 6.73 -6.03 -2.12
C PRO A 82 8.17 -6.55 -2.22
N GLU A 83 9.19 -5.68 -2.17
CA GLU A 83 10.59 -6.02 -2.48
C GLU A 83 11.19 -7.13 -1.60
N ARG A 84 10.68 -7.30 -0.39
CA ARG A 84 11.15 -8.33 0.57
C ARG A 84 10.50 -9.70 0.40
N TYR A 85 9.55 -9.84 -0.50
CA TYR A 85 8.79 -11.07 -0.72
C TYR A 85 9.28 -11.78 -1.97
N GLU A 86 9.32 -13.11 -1.92
CA GLU A 86 9.83 -13.94 -3.01
C GLU A 86 8.92 -13.91 -4.24
N ASP A 87 7.60 -13.81 -4.00
CA ASP A 87 6.57 -13.78 -5.04
C ASP A 87 5.34 -12.96 -4.62
N GLU A 88 4.45 -12.71 -5.57
CA GLU A 88 3.20 -11.97 -5.35
C GLU A 88 2.30 -12.67 -4.32
N ARG A 89 2.27 -13.99 -4.32
CA ARG A 89 1.43 -14.76 -3.41
C ARG A 89 1.87 -14.55 -1.96
N SER A 90 3.17 -14.63 -1.69
CA SER A 90 3.75 -14.37 -0.37
C SER A 90 3.42 -12.97 0.12
N TYR A 91 3.49 -11.97 -0.79
CA TYR A 91 3.09 -10.60 -0.51
C TYR A 91 1.60 -10.51 -0.18
N ASP A 92 0.72 -11.06 -1.03
CA ASP A 92 -0.73 -11.03 -0.83
C ASP A 92 -1.15 -11.71 0.48
N GLU A 93 -0.57 -12.87 0.80
CA GLU A 93 -0.83 -13.58 2.05
C GLU A 93 -0.38 -12.77 3.28
N ALA A 94 0.78 -12.14 3.22
CA ALA A 94 1.26 -11.27 4.29
C ALA A 94 0.38 -10.02 4.46
N MET A 95 -0.02 -9.39 3.35
CA MET A 95 -0.91 -8.23 3.38
C MET A 95 -2.30 -8.60 3.90
N GLY A 96 -2.83 -9.77 3.55
CA GLY A 96 -4.09 -10.28 4.10
C GLY A 96 -4.06 -10.46 5.61
N ARG A 97 -2.98 -11.03 6.15
CA ARG A 97 -2.79 -11.13 7.62
C ARG A 97 -2.69 -9.76 8.29
N MET A 98 -1.94 -8.83 7.69
CA MET A 98 -1.84 -7.45 8.20
C MET A 98 -3.20 -6.72 8.18
N ALA A 99 -3.98 -6.89 7.12
CA ALA A 99 -5.31 -6.30 7.01
C ALA A 99 -6.23 -6.75 8.15
N GLN A 100 -6.19 -8.04 8.52
CA GLN A 100 -6.96 -8.57 9.65
C GLN A 100 -6.54 -7.91 10.97
N VAL A 101 -5.24 -7.77 11.21
CA VAL A 101 -4.73 -7.08 12.42
C VAL A 101 -5.14 -5.60 12.39
N ALA A 102 -4.96 -4.91 11.26
CA ALA A 102 -5.34 -3.52 11.11
C ALA A 102 -6.85 -3.30 11.36
N ALA A 103 -7.71 -4.21 10.88
CA ALA A 103 -9.15 -4.15 11.13
C ALA A 103 -9.50 -4.32 12.62
N HIS A 104 -8.78 -5.15 13.36
CA HIS A 104 -8.95 -5.25 14.81
C HIS A 104 -8.49 -3.99 15.53
N VAL A 105 -7.31 -3.46 15.16
CA VAL A 105 -6.79 -2.21 15.75
C VAL A 105 -7.73 -1.05 15.49
N ALA A 106 -8.29 -0.94 14.29
CA ALA A 106 -9.24 0.12 13.93
C ALA A 106 -10.54 0.12 14.77
N GLN A 107 -10.85 -0.98 15.45
CA GLN A 107 -12.03 -1.07 16.34
C GLN A 107 -11.71 -0.67 17.79
N ILE A 108 -10.43 -0.49 18.12
CA ILE A 108 -10.00 -0.13 19.46
C ILE A 108 -9.89 1.38 19.56
N GLN A 109 -10.77 1.99 20.32
CA GLN A 109 -10.72 3.42 20.60
C GLN A 109 -9.95 3.65 21.90
N GLN A 110 -8.71 4.08 21.77
CA GLN A 110 -7.84 4.36 22.90
C GLN A 110 -6.81 5.43 22.54
N ASP A 111 -6.66 6.45 23.38
CA ASP A 111 -5.80 7.62 23.16
C ASP A 111 -4.30 7.30 22.96
N ASN A 112 -3.86 6.12 23.39
CA ASN A 112 -2.45 5.69 23.30
C ASN A 112 -2.20 4.74 22.11
N LEU A 113 -3.20 4.46 21.30
CA LEU A 113 -3.09 3.67 20.07
C LEU A 113 -3.35 4.54 18.86
N LEU A 114 -2.53 4.35 17.83
CA LEU A 114 -2.70 5.01 16.55
C LEU A 114 -3.97 4.54 15.86
N ASP A 115 -4.84 5.46 15.48
CA ASP A 115 -6.07 5.13 14.76
C ASP A 115 -5.77 4.70 13.31
N VAL A 116 -6.25 3.52 12.95
CA VAL A 116 -6.23 3.03 11.57
C VAL A 116 -7.55 3.41 10.90
N HIS A 117 -7.48 4.19 9.83
CA HIS A 117 -8.65 4.72 9.14
C HIS A 117 -9.10 3.85 7.98
N ASN A 118 -8.16 3.31 7.19
CA ASN A 118 -8.49 2.57 5.98
C ASN A 118 -7.37 1.62 5.55
N TRP A 119 -7.75 0.58 4.80
CA TRP A 119 -6.86 -0.34 4.12
C TRP A 119 -7.18 -0.34 2.64
N ILE A 120 -6.22 0.04 1.81
CA ILE A 120 -6.42 0.37 0.39
C ILE A 120 -5.60 -0.58 -0.48
N ASP A 121 -6.20 -1.06 -1.56
CA ASP A 121 -5.50 -1.73 -2.65
C ASP A 121 -5.38 -0.76 -3.84
N ARG A 122 -4.16 -0.61 -4.32
CA ARG A 122 -3.88 0.17 -5.51
C ARG A 122 -2.96 -0.61 -6.43
N ASP A 123 -3.53 -1.11 -7.53
CA ASP A 123 -2.79 -1.93 -8.50
C ASP A 123 -1.99 -3.07 -7.81
N ARG A 124 -2.63 -3.73 -6.84
CA ARG A 124 -2.08 -4.78 -5.99
C ARG A 124 -1.03 -4.31 -4.96
N ILE A 125 -0.72 -3.03 -4.90
CA ILE A 125 0.05 -2.46 -3.79
C ILE A 125 -0.90 -2.11 -2.65
N ARG A 126 -0.58 -2.57 -1.44
CA ARG A 126 -1.37 -2.30 -0.25
C ARG A 126 -0.88 -1.04 0.45
N LEU A 127 -1.85 -0.26 0.88
CA LEU A 127 -1.62 0.97 1.64
C LEU A 127 -2.49 0.95 2.90
N MET A 128 -1.97 1.52 3.97
CA MET A 128 -2.71 1.72 5.21
C MET A 128 -2.77 3.22 5.50
N GLU A 129 -3.99 3.75 5.54
CA GLU A 129 -4.24 5.11 6.02
C GLU A 129 -4.45 5.08 7.52
N MET A 130 -3.80 5.99 8.21
CA MET A 130 -3.84 6.08 9.66
C MET A 130 -3.77 7.54 10.11
N GLU A 131 -4.05 7.77 11.37
CA GLU A 131 -3.86 9.05 12.02
C GLU A 131 -2.42 9.55 11.80
N TRP A 132 -2.29 10.85 11.50
CA TRP A 132 -1.01 11.53 11.55
C TRP A 132 -0.81 12.18 12.92
N VAL A 133 0.21 11.73 13.63
CA VAL A 133 0.63 12.32 14.89
C VAL A 133 1.75 13.32 14.63
N ASP A 134 1.48 14.59 14.88
CA ASP A 134 2.50 15.65 14.78
C ASP A 134 3.31 15.69 16.09
N GLY A 135 4.42 14.96 16.11
CA GLY A 135 5.22 14.81 17.31
C GLY A 135 6.57 14.16 17.05
N PHE A 136 7.22 13.78 18.13
CA PHE A 136 8.52 13.11 18.13
C PHE A 136 8.37 11.67 18.59
N ASP A 137 9.06 10.74 17.94
CA ASP A 137 9.16 9.38 18.43
C ASP A 137 10.11 9.25 19.63
N LEU A 138 10.00 8.16 20.38
CA LEU A 138 10.85 7.91 21.53
C LEU A 138 12.34 7.87 21.20
N LYS A 139 12.69 7.40 19.99
CA LYS A 139 14.07 7.35 19.52
C LYS A 139 14.65 8.76 19.37
N GLN A 140 13.87 9.67 18.78
CA GLN A 140 14.24 11.08 18.63
C GLN A 140 14.40 11.75 19.98
N LEU A 141 13.45 11.54 20.91
CA LEU A 141 13.50 12.09 22.26
C LEU A 141 14.70 11.58 23.07
N LEU A 142 14.99 10.28 22.98
CA LEU A 142 16.13 9.68 23.68
C LEU A 142 17.47 10.19 23.13
N THR A 143 17.56 10.36 21.80
CA THR A 143 18.78 10.88 21.16
C THR A 143 19.03 12.33 21.56
N THR A 144 18.00 13.16 21.64
CA THR A 144 18.11 14.57 22.04
C THR A 144 18.52 14.72 23.52
N LYS A 145 17.96 13.89 24.42
CA LYS A 145 18.29 13.93 25.86
C LYS A 145 19.66 13.38 26.21
N MET A 146 20.26 12.56 25.37
CA MET A 146 21.61 12.04 25.61
C MET A 146 22.71 13.01 25.19
N LEU A 147 22.36 14.13 24.56
CA LEU A 147 23.31 15.17 24.09
C LEU A 147 23.33 16.42 24.99
N GLU A 148 22.50 16.47 26.01
CA GLU A 148 22.53 17.46 27.09
C GLU A 148 23.19 16.87 28.36
#